data_ca35258ca453a9ba05aa4b5654f8331f
#
_entry.id   ca35258ca453a9ba05aa4b5654f8331f
#
_cell.length_a   1.000
_cell.length_b   1.000
_cell.length_c   1.000
_cell.angle_alpha   90.00
_cell.angle_beta   90.00
_cell.angle_gamma   90.00
#
_symmetry.space_group_name_H-M   'P 1'
#
loop_
_entity.id
_entity.type
_entity.pdbx_description
1 polymer ?
#
loop_
_entity_poly.entity_id
_entity_poly.type
_entity_poly.pdbx_seq_one_letter_code
_entity_poly.pdbx_strand_id
1 'polypeptide(L)'
;MRHFGLIGKSLGHSFSAKFFNGKFKAEQIDADYQLFEIEDVADIDRLIKEHNLEGFNVTIPYKEAIIPHLDGLTKEAHDIGAVNCVVIKNGQKIGHNTDLTGIEASLHWLDIDSMPKALILGTGGASKAVQYALKRRGIEFMVVSRTEGRGDITYNNLTPEIIAEHKLIINTTPVGMFPDVENAPTIDYSAISAEHRLFDLVYNPAKTQFLTRGEEHGAKTMGGMLMLQTQAIASWHLWNERVTDEGCEGPVA
;
A
#
# COMPACT_ATOMS: atom_id res chain seq x y z
N MET A 1 6.81 10.22 26.67
CA MET A 1 5.80 9.97 25.61
C MET A 1 6.54 9.83 24.29
N ARG A 2 6.28 8.76 23.53
CA ARG A 2 6.87 8.47 22.22
C ARG A 2 6.01 9.11 21.12
N HIS A 3 6.60 9.59 20.04
CA HIS A 3 5.88 10.30 18.99
C HIS A 3 6.02 9.62 17.65
N PHE A 4 4.86 9.36 17.01
CA PHE A 4 4.76 8.76 15.68
C PHE A 4 3.82 9.57 14.80
N GLY A 5 3.81 9.28 13.51
CA GLY A 5 2.87 9.98 12.64
C GLY A 5 2.70 9.41 11.24
N LEU A 6 1.81 10.03 10.49
CA LEU A 6 1.61 9.80 9.07
C LEU A 6 1.95 11.07 8.30
N ILE A 7 2.75 10.92 7.26
CA ILE A 7 3.13 12.01 6.36
C ILE A 7 2.45 11.80 5.00
N GLY A 8 1.79 12.84 4.52
CA GLY A 8 1.10 12.84 3.23
C GLY A 8 0.70 14.24 2.80
N LYS A 9 0.07 14.36 1.65
CA LYS A 9 -0.40 15.67 1.14
C LYS A 9 -1.80 16.04 1.63
N SER A 10 -2.68 15.06 1.84
CA SER A 10 -4.04 15.24 2.34
C SER A 10 -4.43 14.03 3.18
N LEU A 11 -4.68 14.24 4.47
CA LEU A 11 -4.81 13.19 5.47
C LEU A 11 -6.12 13.22 6.25
N GLY A 12 -7.02 14.15 5.94
CA GLY A 12 -8.25 14.41 6.72
C GLY A 12 -9.16 13.20 6.97
N HIS A 13 -8.99 12.11 6.22
CA HIS A 13 -9.76 10.86 6.37
C HIS A 13 -8.89 9.66 6.72
N SER A 14 -7.68 9.89 7.26
CA SER A 14 -6.75 8.81 7.57
C SER A 14 -7.25 7.92 8.71
N PHE A 15 -7.26 6.62 8.45
CA PHE A 15 -7.53 5.58 9.43
C PHE A 15 -6.40 5.47 10.48
N SER A 16 -5.14 5.73 10.09
CA SER A 16 -3.95 5.41 10.89
C SER A 16 -3.94 6.09 12.25
N ALA A 17 -4.28 7.38 12.33
CA ALA A 17 -4.29 8.10 13.62
C ALA A 17 -5.32 7.51 14.57
N LYS A 18 -6.53 7.18 14.08
CA LYS A 18 -7.57 6.54 14.89
C LYS A 18 -7.14 5.15 15.38
N PHE A 19 -6.51 4.38 14.50
CA PHE A 19 -6.03 3.03 14.80
C PHE A 19 -4.94 3.07 15.88
N PHE A 20 -3.85 3.84 15.66
CA PHE A 20 -2.72 3.86 16.58
C PHE A 20 -3.07 4.49 17.92
N ASN A 21 -3.75 5.64 17.95
CA ASN A 21 -4.15 6.26 19.22
C ASN A 21 -5.16 5.40 19.98
N GLY A 22 -6.04 4.68 19.30
CA GLY A 22 -6.92 3.68 19.91
C GLY A 22 -6.14 2.53 20.53
N LYS A 23 -5.15 1.97 19.83
CA LYS A 23 -4.24 0.94 20.32
C LYS A 23 -3.45 1.43 21.53
N PHE A 24 -2.83 2.62 21.46
CA PHE A 24 -2.04 3.17 22.54
C PHE A 24 -2.86 3.34 23.81
N LYS A 25 -4.10 3.85 23.68
CA LYS A 25 -5.03 3.96 24.81
C LYS A 25 -5.40 2.60 25.40
N ALA A 26 -5.75 1.63 24.56
CA ALA A 26 -6.20 0.30 25.01
C ALA A 26 -5.08 -0.48 25.72
N GLU A 27 -3.84 -0.35 25.24
CA GLU A 27 -2.67 -1.06 25.75
C GLU A 27 -1.85 -0.24 26.77
N GLN A 28 -2.34 0.95 27.16
CA GLN A 28 -1.67 1.87 28.09
C GLN A 28 -0.23 2.24 27.68
N ILE A 29 -0.01 2.40 26.37
CA ILE A 29 1.28 2.80 25.81
C ILE A 29 1.39 4.31 25.88
N ASP A 30 2.48 4.83 26.46
CA ASP A 30 2.77 6.27 26.50
C ASP A 30 3.32 6.76 25.14
N ALA A 31 2.43 6.87 24.18
CA ALA A 31 2.71 7.32 22.81
C ALA A 31 1.54 8.07 22.18
N ASP A 32 1.80 8.85 21.15
CA ASP A 32 0.82 9.48 20.28
C ASP A 32 1.13 9.25 18.80
N TYR A 33 0.09 9.41 17.98
CA TYR A 33 0.22 9.32 16.52
C TYR A 33 -0.50 10.51 15.88
N GLN A 34 0.25 11.32 15.14
CA GLN A 34 -0.20 12.57 14.55
C GLN A 34 -0.27 12.49 13.02
N LEU A 35 -1.02 13.40 12.41
CA LEU A 35 -1.13 13.54 10.96
C LEU A 35 -0.36 14.79 10.53
N PHE A 36 0.57 14.64 9.60
CA PHE A 36 1.43 15.71 9.10
C PHE A 36 1.17 15.90 7.60
N GLU A 37 0.35 16.89 7.29
CA GLU A 37 0.15 17.34 5.91
C GLU A 37 1.29 18.27 5.52
N ILE A 38 2.06 17.89 4.51
CA ILE A 38 3.21 18.65 4.02
C ILE A 38 3.09 18.86 2.49
N GLU A 39 3.60 19.98 2.02
CA GLU A 39 3.65 20.29 0.58
C GLU A 39 4.91 19.73 -0.09
N ASP A 40 6.02 19.64 0.66
CA ASP A 40 7.30 19.12 0.16
C ASP A 40 7.90 18.13 1.16
N VAL A 41 8.32 16.98 0.64
CA VAL A 41 8.96 15.94 1.41
C VAL A 41 10.37 16.36 1.92
N ALA A 42 10.98 17.39 1.34
CA ALA A 42 12.23 17.96 1.82
C ALA A 42 12.13 18.56 3.24
N ASP A 43 10.93 18.86 3.73
CA ASP A 43 10.68 19.33 5.10
C ASP A 43 10.82 18.26 6.18
N ILE A 44 11.10 16.99 5.79
CA ILE A 44 11.04 15.86 6.72
C ILE A 44 11.98 15.98 7.92
N ASP A 45 13.21 16.44 7.72
CA ASP A 45 14.20 16.55 8.81
C ASP A 45 13.78 17.60 9.84
N ARG A 46 13.17 18.70 9.39
CA ARG A 46 12.59 19.72 10.27
C ARG A 46 11.44 19.14 11.08
N LEU A 47 10.51 18.44 10.43
CA LEU A 47 9.36 17.81 11.05
C LEU A 47 9.76 16.79 12.14
N ILE A 48 10.71 15.91 11.82
CA ILE A 48 11.24 14.92 12.77
C ILE A 48 11.78 15.61 14.02
N LYS A 49 12.56 16.67 13.85
CA LYS A 49 13.17 17.41 14.95
C LYS A 49 12.14 18.18 15.78
N GLU A 50 11.20 18.87 15.15
CA GLU A 50 10.16 19.67 15.83
C GLU A 50 9.23 18.81 16.67
N HIS A 51 8.92 17.60 16.21
CA HIS A 51 7.98 16.68 16.87
C HIS A 51 8.65 15.51 17.59
N ASN A 52 9.98 15.43 17.61
CA ASN A 52 10.74 14.32 18.21
C ASN A 52 10.26 12.95 17.77
N LEU A 53 10.02 12.77 16.46
CA LEU A 53 9.47 11.53 15.92
C LEU A 53 10.46 10.38 16.07
N GLU A 54 9.98 9.23 16.56
CA GLU A 54 10.72 7.95 16.61
C GLU A 54 10.46 7.07 15.38
N GLY A 55 9.43 7.38 14.60
CA GLY A 55 9.09 6.72 13.37
C GLY A 55 7.82 7.31 12.76
N PHE A 56 7.59 7.04 11.49
CA PHE A 56 6.41 7.54 10.82
C PHE A 56 6.03 6.67 9.61
N ASN A 57 4.76 6.70 9.24
CA ASN A 57 4.31 6.17 7.97
C ASN A 57 4.33 7.27 6.89
N VAL A 58 4.41 6.83 5.65
CA VAL A 58 4.39 7.70 4.46
C VAL A 58 3.28 7.22 3.52
N THR A 59 2.45 8.17 3.06
CA THR A 59 1.40 7.87 2.09
C THR A 59 1.52 8.75 0.83
N ILE A 60 0.55 8.65 -0.05
CA ILE A 60 0.47 9.40 -1.31
C ILE A 60 0.67 10.90 -1.06
N PRO A 61 1.49 11.59 -1.90
CA PRO A 61 2.23 11.07 -3.06
C PRO A 61 3.69 10.72 -2.74
N TYR A 62 4.11 10.63 -1.49
CA TYR A 62 5.50 10.72 -1.04
C TYR A 62 6.22 9.38 -0.90
N LYS A 63 5.58 8.21 -1.11
CA LYS A 63 6.20 6.88 -0.92
C LYS A 63 7.48 6.65 -1.74
N GLU A 64 7.61 7.28 -2.90
CA GLU A 64 8.81 7.25 -3.74
C GLU A 64 9.71 8.45 -3.47
N ALA A 65 9.11 9.64 -3.36
CA ALA A 65 9.83 10.90 -3.17
C ALA A 65 10.60 10.99 -1.85
N ILE A 66 10.22 10.21 -0.83
CA ILE A 66 10.90 10.18 0.47
C ILE A 66 12.29 9.50 0.40
N ILE A 67 12.50 8.57 -0.56
CA ILE A 67 13.69 7.72 -0.62
C ILE A 67 15.01 8.52 -0.57
N PRO A 68 15.20 9.61 -1.35
CA PRO A 68 16.43 10.40 -1.29
C PRO A 68 16.70 11.11 0.04
N HIS A 69 15.70 11.17 0.92
CA HIS A 69 15.78 11.83 2.23
C HIS A 69 16.02 10.85 3.38
N LEU A 70 16.26 9.55 3.08
CA LEU A 70 16.53 8.50 4.04
C LEU A 70 18.00 8.11 4.06
N ASP A 71 18.48 7.59 5.18
CA ASP A 71 19.86 7.18 5.36
C ASP A 71 20.10 5.73 4.89
N GLY A 72 19.04 4.93 4.76
CA GLY A 72 19.09 3.57 4.25
C GLY A 72 17.71 3.00 3.98
N LEU A 73 17.69 1.87 3.28
CA LEU A 73 16.48 1.10 2.94
C LEU A 73 16.67 -0.37 3.33
N THR A 74 15.58 -1.03 3.69
CA THR A 74 15.59 -2.49 3.68
C THR A 74 15.62 -3.01 2.24
N LYS A 75 16.08 -4.26 2.07
CA LYS A 75 16.14 -4.90 0.76
C LYS A 75 14.78 -4.87 0.04
N GLU A 76 13.70 -5.18 0.75
CA GLU A 76 12.34 -5.15 0.21
C GLU A 76 11.93 -3.74 -0.23
N ALA A 77 12.18 -2.72 0.60
CA ALA A 77 11.85 -1.32 0.26
C ALA A 77 12.65 -0.84 -0.95
N HIS A 78 13.93 -1.22 -1.03
CA HIS A 78 14.79 -0.95 -2.19
C HIS A 78 14.26 -1.62 -3.46
N ASP A 79 13.99 -2.92 -3.43
CA ASP A 79 13.53 -3.70 -4.59
C ASP A 79 12.14 -3.24 -5.08
N ILE A 80 11.26 -2.83 -4.15
CA ILE A 80 9.95 -2.25 -4.45
C ILE A 80 10.09 -0.83 -5.03
N GLY A 81 11.09 -0.07 -4.59
CA GLY A 81 11.26 1.34 -4.94
C GLY A 81 10.18 2.25 -4.33
N ALA A 82 9.66 1.89 -3.16
CA ALA A 82 8.68 2.69 -2.41
C ALA A 82 8.77 2.40 -0.91
N VAL A 83 8.61 3.45 -0.09
CA VAL A 83 8.64 3.41 1.37
C VAL A 83 7.29 3.87 1.91
N ASN A 84 6.70 3.11 2.83
CA ASN A 84 5.49 3.51 3.56
C ASN A 84 5.68 3.55 5.08
N CYS A 85 6.84 3.11 5.58
CA CYS A 85 7.18 3.15 7.00
C CYS A 85 8.65 3.53 7.17
N VAL A 86 8.94 4.48 8.05
CA VAL A 86 10.30 4.89 8.41
C VAL A 86 10.53 4.66 9.90
N VAL A 87 11.64 4.01 10.22
CA VAL A 87 12.14 3.84 11.58
C VAL A 87 13.26 4.83 11.81
N ILE A 88 13.21 5.59 12.91
CA ILE A 88 14.28 6.50 13.30
C ILE A 88 15.01 5.89 14.48
N LYS A 89 16.29 5.59 14.31
CA LYS A 89 17.10 4.98 15.36
C LYS A 89 18.53 5.51 15.31
N ASN A 90 19.03 5.91 16.46
CA ASN A 90 20.38 6.51 16.58
C ASN A 90 20.60 7.68 15.60
N GLY A 91 19.54 8.44 15.30
CA GLY A 91 19.56 9.55 14.35
C GLY A 91 19.47 9.13 12.88
N GLN A 92 19.44 7.85 12.57
CA GLN A 92 19.30 7.33 11.19
C GLN A 92 17.84 7.04 10.84
N LYS A 93 17.45 7.38 9.60
CA LYS A 93 16.12 7.14 9.01
C LYS A 93 16.20 5.95 8.07
N ILE A 94 15.65 4.81 8.48
CA ILE A 94 15.63 3.58 7.68
C ILE A 94 14.23 3.37 7.10
N GLY A 95 14.16 3.27 5.78
CA GLY A 95 12.92 3.05 5.04
C GLY A 95 12.55 1.57 4.90
N HIS A 96 11.28 1.29 5.16
CA HIS A 96 10.66 -0.02 5.06
C HIS A 96 9.42 0.04 4.17
N ASN A 97 8.95 -1.13 3.71
CA ASN A 97 7.66 -1.24 3.03
C ASN A 97 6.76 -2.27 3.72
N THR A 98 5.92 -1.81 4.64
CA THR A 98 4.94 -2.66 5.35
C THR A 98 3.67 -2.92 4.54
N ASP A 99 3.43 -2.19 3.43
CA ASP A 99 2.35 -2.52 2.50
C ASP A 99 2.51 -3.96 1.98
N LEU A 100 3.75 -4.39 1.73
CA LEU A 100 4.05 -5.77 1.33
C LEU A 100 3.46 -6.79 2.30
N THR A 101 3.63 -6.60 3.61
CA THR A 101 3.08 -7.50 4.63
C THR A 101 1.55 -7.57 4.56
N GLY A 102 0.90 -6.42 4.39
CA GLY A 102 -0.56 -6.34 4.24
C GLY A 102 -1.07 -6.99 2.95
N ILE A 103 -0.36 -6.77 1.83
CA ILE A 103 -0.66 -7.39 0.54
C ILE A 103 -0.52 -8.91 0.63
N GLU A 104 0.59 -9.41 1.16
CA GLU A 104 0.83 -10.85 1.31
C GLU A 104 -0.25 -11.55 2.16
N ALA A 105 -0.69 -10.93 3.26
CA ALA A 105 -1.79 -11.43 4.08
C ALA A 105 -3.12 -11.48 3.30
N SER A 106 -3.39 -10.44 2.50
CA SER A 106 -4.60 -10.34 1.69
C SER A 106 -4.62 -11.36 0.55
N LEU A 107 -3.50 -11.52 -0.14
CA LEU A 107 -3.34 -12.51 -1.21
C LEU A 107 -3.49 -13.95 -0.68
N HIS A 108 -2.93 -14.24 0.49
CA HIS A 108 -3.09 -15.53 1.17
C HIS A 108 -4.57 -15.82 1.49
N TRP A 109 -5.30 -14.86 2.03
CA TRP A 109 -6.72 -15.02 2.33
C TRP A 109 -7.59 -15.25 1.08
N LEU A 110 -7.24 -14.63 -0.04
CA LEU A 110 -7.93 -14.80 -1.32
C LEU A 110 -7.70 -16.18 -1.97
N ASP A 111 -6.71 -16.93 -1.47
CA ASP A 111 -6.36 -18.26 -2.02
C ASP A 111 -6.03 -18.18 -3.51
N ILE A 112 -4.96 -17.42 -3.81
CA ILE A 112 -4.56 -17.12 -5.19
C ILE A 112 -3.46 -18.05 -5.75
N ASP A 113 -3.01 -19.03 -4.97
CA ASP A 113 -1.82 -19.84 -5.32
C ASP A 113 -1.99 -20.65 -6.62
N SER A 114 -3.25 -20.89 -7.05
CA SER A 114 -3.57 -21.51 -8.33
C SER A 114 -3.74 -20.53 -9.49
N MET A 115 -3.55 -19.22 -9.28
CA MET A 115 -3.82 -18.20 -10.30
C MET A 115 -2.55 -17.86 -11.09
N PRO A 116 -2.50 -18.19 -12.40
CA PRO A 116 -1.27 -18.00 -13.18
C PRO A 116 -1.03 -16.55 -13.58
N LYS A 117 -2.10 -15.73 -13.71
CA LYS A 117 -2.04 -14.37 -14.26
C LYS A 117 -2.89 -13.37 -13.48
N ALA A 118 -2.37 -12.15 -13.35
CA ALA A 118 -3.03 -11.04 -12.68
C ALA A 118 -3.05 -9.75 -13.50
N LEU A 119 -4.10 -8.95 -13.34
CA LEU A 119 -4.15 -7.54 -13.75
C LEU A 119 -3.95 -6.65 -12.53
N ILE A 120 -3.08 -5.67 -12.65
CA ILE A 120 -2.86 -4.64 -11.64
C ILE A 120 -3.35 -3.32 -12.23
N LEU A 121 -4.42 -2.76 -11.67
CA LEU A 121 -4.96 -1.49 -12.10
C LEU A 121 -4.26 -0.37 -11.33
N GLY A 122 -3.42 0.45 -12.02
CA GLY A 122 -2.68 1.55 -11.43
C GLY A 122 -1.16 1.34 -11.40
N THR A 123 -0.40 2.44 -11.22
CA THR A 123 1.07 2.50 -11.36
C THR A 123 1.77 3.23 -10.20
N GLY A 124 1.11 3.44 -9.07
CA GLY A 124 1.66 4.13 -7.89
C GLY A 124 2.48 3.21 -6.98
N GLY A 125 2.97 3.75 -5.86
CA GLY A 125 3.79 3.00 -4.91
C GLY A 125 3.14 1.72 -4.37
N ALA A 126 1.81 1.71 -4.16
CA ALA A 126 1.09 0.49 -3.77
C ALA A 126 1.08 -0.56 -4.90
N SER A 127 0.97 -0.13 -6.17
CA SER A 127 1.10 -1.02 -7.34
C SER A 127 2.47 -1.70 -7.37
N LYS A 128 3.56 -0.98 -7.07
CA LYS A 128 4.90 -1.54 -7.02
C LYS A 128 5.02 -2.64 -5.96
N ALA A 129 4.44 -2.44 -4.78
CA ALA A 129 4.41 -3.46 -3.73
C ALA A 129 3.60 -4.70 -4.15
N VAL A 130 2.46 -4.52 -4.86
CA VAL A 130 1.68 -5.64 -5.43
C VAL A 130 2.50 -6.39 -6.48
N GLN A 131 3.14 -5.68 -7.42
CA GLN A 131 4.01 -6.30 -8.43
C GLN A 131 5.12 -7.14 -7.79
N TYR A 132 5.75 -6.61 -6.75
CA TYR A 132 6.80 -7.33 -6.01
C TYR A 132 6.26 -8.61 -5.35
N ALA A 133 5.09 -8.53 -4.69
CA ALA A 133 4.44 -9.67 -4.05
C ALA A 133 4.09 -10.77 -5.06
N LEU A 134 3.52 -10.40 -6.22
CA LEU A 134 3.17 -11.35 -7.27
C LEU A 134 4.41 -11.98 -7.92
N LYS A 135 5.44 -11.17 -8.17
CA LYS A 135 6.73 -11.65 -8.70
C LYS A 135 7.37 -12.70 -7.77
N ARG A 136 7.35 -12.48 -6.46
CA ARG A 136 7.86 -13.46 -5.47
C ARG A 136 7.09 -14.77 -5.49
N ARG A 137 5.81 -14.74 -5.86
CA ARG A 137 4.94 -15.93 -5.98
C ARG A 137 4.99 -16.59 -7.35
N GLY A 138 5.76 -16.04 -8.31
CA GLY A 138 5.82 -16.55 -9.68
C GLY A 138 4.54 -16.34 -10.48
N ILE A 139 3.67 -15.38 -10.06
CA ILE A 139 2.43 -15.04 -10.76
C ILE A 139 2.76 -14.01 -11.83
N GLU A 140 2.47 -14.32 -13.09
CA GLU A 140 2.57 -13.35 -14.19
C GLU A 140 1.55 -12.23 -14.00
N PHE A 141 1.91 -11.00 -14.35
CA PHE A 141 0.99 -9.88 -14.25
C PHE A 141 1.16 -8.87 -15.38
N MET A 142 0.11 -8.11 -15.60
CA MET A 142 0.07 -6.97 -16.51
C MET A 142 -0.42 -5.74 -15.76
N VAL A 143 0.29 -4.62 -15.92
CA VAL A 143 -0.04 -3.34 -15.26
C VAL A 143 -0.85 -2.48 -16.22
N VAL A 144 -2.05 -2.10 -15.79
CA VAL A 144 -2.96 -1.24 -16.55
C VAL A 144 -2.81 0.20 -16.09
N SER A 145 -2.53 1.11 -17.02
CA SER A 145 -2.34 2.54 -16.76
C SER A 145 -3.37 3.41 -17.49
N ARG A 146 -3.63 4.60 -16.96
CA ARG A 146 -4.36 5.66 -17.69
C ARG A 146 -3.47 6.34 -18.72
N THR A 147 -2.17 6.30 -18.51
CA THR A 147 -1.18 7.03 -19.33
C THR A 147 -0.34 6.02 -20.07
N GLU A 148 -0.21 6.22 -21.37
CA GLU A 148 0.65 5.41 -22.23
C GLU A 148 2.12 5.46 -21.75
N GLY A 149 2.81 4.33 -21.82
CA GLY A 149 4.20 4.18 -21.38
C GLY A 149 4.43 4.13 -19.88
N ARG A 150 3.35 4.16 -19.04
CA ARG A 150 3.43 4.01 -17.58
C ARG A 150 3.04 2.64 -17.05
N GLY A 151 2.50 1.79 -17.89
CA GLY A 151 2.13 0.39 -17.61
C GLY A 151 2.39 -0.44 -18.86
N ASP A 152 2.02 -1.71 -18.81
CA ASP A 152 2.14 -2.61 -19.96
C ASP A 152 1.09 -2.31 -21.01
N ILE A 153 -0.13 -1.93 -20.56
CA ILE A 153 -1.24 -1.50 -21.43
C ILE A 153 -2.00 -0.32 -20.82
N THR A 154 -2.81 0.33 -21.65
CA THR A 154 -3.79 1.33 -21.19
C THR A 154 -5.19 0.70 -21.05
N TYR A 155 -6.08 1.38 -20.31
CA TYR A 155 -7.49 0.96 -20.21
C TYR A 155 -8.19 0.84 -21.57
N ASN A 156 -7.78 1.64 -22.59
CA ASN A 156 -8.33 1.58 -23.93
C ASN A 156 -7.97 0.28 -24.66
N ASN A 157 -6.86 -0.34 -24.27
CA ASN A 157 -6.37 -1.58 -24.88
C ASN A 157 -6.70 -2.82 -24.02
N LEU A 158 -7.39 -2.63 -22.90
CA LEU A 158 -7.82 -3.71 -22.02
C LEU A 158 -9.10 -4.35 -22.59
N THR A 159 -8.95 -5.42 -23.35
CA THR A 159 -10.08 -6.13 -23.97
C THR A 159 -10.74 -7.11 -23.01
N PRO A 160 -12.00 -7.54 -23.28
CA PRO A 160 -12.67 -8.59 -22.50
C PRO A 160 -11.89 -9.90 -22.45
N GLU A 161 -11.17 -10.28 -23.50
CA GLU A 161 -10.35 -11.50 -23.56
C GLU A 161 -9.16 -11.40 -22.58
N ILE A 162 -8.50 -10.23 -22.50
CA ILE A 162 -7.42 -10.00 -21.53
C ILE A 162 -7.96 -10.12 -20.11
N ILE A 163 -9.13 -9.53 -19.81
CA ILE A 163 -9.77 -9.65 -18.50
C ILE A 163 -10.10 -11.11 -18.20
N ALA A 164 -10.73 -11.82 -19.14
CA ALA A 164 -11.11 -13.22 -18.98
C ALA A 164 -9.91 -14.16 -18.74
N GLU A 165 -8.74 -13.83 -19.28
CA GLU A 165 -7.49 -14.59 -19.08
C GLU A 165 -6.85 -14.36 -17.71
N HIS A 166 -6.98 -13.15 -17.15
CA HIS A 166 -6.33 -12.73 -15.91
C HIS A 166 -7.31 -12.89 -14.73
N LYS A 167 -7.29 -14.04 -14.08
CA LYS A 167 -8.26 -14.38 -13.04
C LYS A 167 -8.09 -13.63 -11.72
N LEU A 168 -6.96 -12.99 -11.48
CA LEU A 168 -6.73 -12.10 -10.35
C LEU A 168 -6.71 -10.64 -10.84
N ILE A 169 -7.60 -9.79 -10.33
CA ILE A 169 -7.64 -8.37 -10.67
C ILE A 169 -7.49 -7.55 -9.40
N ILE A 170 -6.45 -6.70 -9.36
CA ILE A 170 -6.11 -5.92 -8.16
C ILE A 170 -6.24 -4.43 -8.48
N ASN A 171 -7.17 -3.75 -7.81
CA ASN A 171 -7.27 -2.29 -7.89
C ASN A 171 -6.30 -1.63 -6.90
N THR A 172 -5.28 -0.97 -7.43
CA THR A 172 -4.30 -0.17 -6.67
C THR A 172 -4.50 1.34 -6.85
N THR A 173 -5.60 1.73 -7.52
CA THR A 173 -5.98 3.14 -7.74
C THR A 173 -6.89 3.63 -6.61
N PRO A 174 -7.05 4.95 -6.42
CA PRO A 174 -8.02 5.50 -5.50
C PRO A 174 -9.45 5.53 -6.06
N VAL A 175 -9.73 4.95 -7.23
CA VAL A 175 -11.07 4.96 -7.84
C VAL A 175 -12.04 4.16 -6.97
N GLY A 176 -13.16 4.77 -6.62
CA GLY A 176 -14.16 4.18 -5.72
C GLY A 176 -13.93 4.47 -4.24
N MET A 177 -12.86 5.19 -3.89
CA MET A 177 -12.60 5.64 -2.53
C MET A 177 -13.46 6.88 -2.19
N PHE A 178 -13.90 6.98 -0.94
CA PHE A 178 -14.58 8.16 -0.44
C PHE A 178 -13.79 9.46 -0.75
N PRO A 179 -14.43 10.56 -1.20
CA PRO A 179 -15.89 10.74 -1.33
C PRO A 179 -16.52 10.18 -2.61
N ASP A 180 -15.74 9.78 -3.64
CA ASP A 180 -16.22 9.39 -4.96
C ASP A 180 -16.59 7.89 -5.04
N VAL A 181 -17.43 7.44 -4.11
CA VAL A 181 -17.73 6.01 -3.87
C VAL A 181 -18.52 5.33 -4.99
N GLU A 182 -19.19 6.09 -5.85
CA GLU A 182 -19.97 5.56 -6.98
C GLU A 182 -19.10 5.16 -8.19
N ASN A 183 -17.83 5.56 -8.18
CA ASN A 183 -16.90 5.25 -9.25
C ASN A 183 -16.32 3.83 -9.10
N ALA A 184 -15.96 3.24 -10.24
CA ALA A 184 -15.22 1.98 -10.32
C ALA A 184 -14.17 2.06 -11.44
N PRO A 185 -13.11 1.26 -11.40
CA PRO A 185 -12.19 1.14 -12.53
C PRO A 185 -12.96 0.81 -13.82
N THR A 186 -12.60 1.49 -14.92
CA THR A 186 -13.27 1.37 -16.21
C THR A 186 -12.78 0.10 -16.94
N ILE A 187 -13.29 -1.05 -16.53
CA ILE A 187 -13.06 -2.37 -17.15
C ILE A 187 -14.37 -2.97 -17.62
N ASP A 188 -14.31 -3.94 -18.52
CA ASP A 188 -15.51 -4.69 -18.93
C ASP A 188 -15.82 -5.77 -17.89
N TYR A 189 -16.77 -5.48 -16.99
CA TYR A 189 -17.18 -6.43 -15.93
C TYR A 189 -17.90 -7.66 -16.47
N SER A 190 -18.44 -7.62 -17.69
CA SER A 190 -19.09 -8.80 -18.31
C SER A 190 -18.12 -9.96 -18.60
N ALA A 191 -16.81 -9.66 -18.66
CA ALA A 191 -15.76 -10.67 -18.82
C ALA A 191 -15.35 -11.34 -17.49
N ILE A 192 -15.87 -10.87 -16.35
CA ILE A 192 -15.64 -11.45 -15.03
C ILE A 192 -16.54 -12.68 -14.83
N SER A 193 -16.06 -13.67 -14.11
CA SER A 193 -16.77 -14.90 -13.79
C SER A 193 -16.47 -15.38 -12.35
N ALA A 194 -17.10 -16.44 -11.91
CA ALA A 194 -16.86 -17.07 -10.61
C ALA A 194 -15.41 -17.57 -10.39
N GLU A 195 -14.63 -17.70 -11.47
CA GLU A 195 -13.22 -18.06 -11.37
C GLU A 195 -12.32 -16.89 -10.98
N HIS A 196 -12.82 -15.63 -11.06
CA HIS A 196 -12.04 -14.46 -10.74
C HIS A 196 -11.93 -14.21 -9.24
N ARG A 197 -10.83 -13.54 -8.87
CA ARG A 197 -10.58 -12.96 -7.55
C ARG A 197 -10.32 -11.47 -7.74
N LEU A 198 -11.09 -10.64 -7.06
CA LEU A 198 -10.94 -9.19 -7.11
C LEU A 198 -10.44 -8.69 -5.76
N PHE A 199 -9.32 -8.00 -5.76
CA PHE A 199 -8.76 -7.35 -4.59
C PHE A 199 -8.74 -5.84 -4.78
N ASP A 200 -9.40 -5.11 -3.89
CA ASP A 200 -9.39 -3.66 -3.89
C ASP A 200 -8.55 -3.14 -2.71
N LEU A 201 -7.52 -2.35 -2.98
CA LEU A 201 -6.74 -1.72 -1.92
C LEU A 201 -7.52 -0.59 -1.21
N VAL A 202 -8.61 -0.13 -1.81
CA VAL A 202 -9.53 0.82 -1.15
C VAL A 202 -10.20 0.13 0.04
N TYR A 203 -10.21 0.81 1.19
CA TYR A 203 -10.82 0.33 2.44
C TYR A 203 -12.04 1.14 2.89
N ASN A 204 -12.24 2.31 2.32
CA ASN A 204 -13.40 3.18 2.58
C ASN A 204 -14.00 3.67 1.26
N PRO A 205 -15.19 3.19 0.89
CA PRO A 205 -16.08 2.29 1.64
C PRO A 205 -15.53 0.87 1.79
N ALA A 206 -16.07 0.09 2.74
CA ALA A 206 -15.67 -1.31 2.96
C ALA A 206 -15.96 -2.20 1.76
N LYS A 207 -16.96 -1.84 0.96
CA LYS A 207 -17.32 -2.50 -0.30
C LYS A 207 -17.45 -1.44 -1.38
N THR A 208 -16.52 -1.44 -2.32
CA THR A 208 -16.50 -0.51 -3.45
C THR A 208 -17.38 -0.99 -4.59
N GLN A 209 -17.69 -0.11 -5.55
CA GLN A 209 -18.39 -0.49 -6.79
C GLN A 209 -17.60 -1.54 -7.60
N PHE A 210 -16.26 -1.49 -7.56
CA PHE A 210 -15.42 -2.51 -8.18
C PHE A 210 -15.72 -3.92 -7.64
N LEU A 211 -15.76 -4.06 -6.32
CA LEU A 211 -16.06 -5.33 -5.66
C LEU A 211 -17.53 -5.75 -5.88
N THR A 212 -18.47 -4.80 -5.78
CA THR A 212 -19.89 -5.06 -5.99
C THR A 212 -20.14 -5.64 -7.38
N ARG A 213 -19.63 -4.99 -8.44
CA ARG A 213 -19.77 -5.46 -9.81
C ARG A 213 -19.08 -6.80 -10.04
N GLY A 214 -17.95 -7.06 -9.39
CA GLY A 214 -17.30 -8.37 -9.45
C GLY A 214 -18.15 -9.48 -8.85
N GLU A 215 -18.79 -9.24 -7.69
CA GLU A 215 -19.68 -10.21 -7.03
C GLU A 215 -20.96 -10.49 -7.85
N GLU A 216 -21.49 -9.50 -8.55
CA GLU A 216 -22.64 -9.69 -9.47
C GLU A 216 -22.33 -10.72 -10.56
N HIS A 217 -21.06 -10.90 -10.92
CA HIS A 217 -20.56 -11.93 -11.85
C HIS A 217 -20.00 -13.17 -11.14
N GLY A 218 -20.19 -13.28 -9.82
CA GLY A 218 -19.81 -14.47 -9.04
C GLY A 218 -18.35 -14.50 -8.57
N ALA A 219 -17.58 -13.45 -8.79
CA ALA A 219 -16.19 -13.39 -8.35
C ALA A 219 -16.07 -13.36 -6.81
N LYS A 220 -14.99 -13.97 -6.27
CA LYS A 220 -14.62 -13.81 -4.87
C LYS A 220 -13.92 -12.47 -4.71
N THR A 221 -14.32 -11.67 -3.73
CA THR A 221 -13.84 -10.31 -3.57
C THR A 221 -13.22 -10.05 -2.21
N MET A 222 -12.30 -9.07 -2.13
CA MET A 222 -11.69 -8.59 -0.90
C MET A 222 -11.42 -7.09 -0.98
N GLY A 223 -11.80 -6.34 0.07
CA GLY A 223 -11.43 -4.94 0.25
C GLY A 223 -10.15 -4.74 1.05
N GLY A 224 -9.65 -3.50 1.08
CA GLY A 224 -8.34 -3.15 1.62
C GLY A 224 -8.20 -3.15 3.15
N MET A 225 -9.24 -3.47 3.91
CA MET A 225 -9.20 -3.35 5.37
C MET A 225 -8.17 -4.29 6.02
N LEU A 226 -8.07 -5.54 5.58
CA LEU A 226 -7.08 -6.49 6.10
C LEU A 226 -5.66 -6.00 5.82
N MET A 227 -5.40 -5.56 4.59
CA MET A 227 -4.11 -4.97 4.22
C MET A 227 -3.77 -3.78 5.10
N LEU A 228 -4.72 -2.85 5.29
CA LEU A 228 -4.54 -1.63 6.07
C LEU A 228 -4.19 -1.93 7.54
N GLN A 229 -4.89 -2.85 8.18
CA GLN A 229 -4.63 -3.24 9.56
C GLN A 229 -3.29 -3.97 9.71
N THR A 230 -3.01 -4.92 8.83
CA THR A 230 -1.78 -5.71 8.88
C THR A 230 -0.53 -4.85 8.67
N GLN A 231 -0.55 -3.90 7.71
CA GLN A 231 0.59 -3.00 7.50
C GLN A 231 0.80 -2.05 8.70
N ALA A 232 -0.28 -1.61 9.36
CA ALA A 232 -0.15 -0.77 10.55
C ALA A 232 0.46 -1.54 11.73
N ILE A 233 0.03 -2.79 11.95
CA ILE A 233 0.62 -3.67 12.95
C ILE A 233 2.10 -3.93 12.64
N ALA A 234 2.44 -4.20 11.38
CA ALA A 234 3.83 -4.39 10.95
C ALA A 234 4.68 -3.14 11.22
N SER A 235 4.16 -1.93 10.93
CA SER A 235 4.84 -0.67 11.26
C SER A 235 5.10 -0.54 12.77
N TRP A 236 4.09 -0.90 13.59
CA TRP A 236 4.24 -0.88 15.05
C TRP A 236 5.33 -1.84 15.54
N HIS A 237 5.41 -3.05 14.98
CA HIS A 237 6.47 -4.00 15.31
C HIS A 237 7.85 -3.43 14.98
N LEU A 238 8.04 -2.88 13.78
CA LEU A 238 9.31 -2.26 13.37
C LEU A 238 9.76 -1.14 14.32
N TRP A 239 8.85 -0.28 14.78
CA TRP A 239 9.17 0.80 15.73
C TRP A 239 9.52 0.29 17.14
N ASN A 240 9.21 -0.97 17.46
CA ASN A 240 9.48 -1.58 18.77
C ASN A 240 10.57 -2.66 18.72
N GLU A 241 10.97 -3.12 17.55
CA GLU A 241 12.04 -4.09 17.42
C GLU A 241 13.36 -3.47 17.86
N ARG A 242 14.11 -4.23 18.67
CA ARG A 242 15.54 -3.96 18.86
C ARG A 242 16.20 -4.44 17.56
N VAL A 243 16.55 -3.51 16.66
CA VAL A 243 17.29 -3.85 15.45
C VAL A 243 18.58 -4.54 15.88
N THR A 244 18.72 -5.81 15.55
CA THR A 244 20.03 -6.46 15.44
C THR A 244 20.68 -5.93 14.17
N ASP A 245 21.95 -5.56 14.20
CA ASP A 245 22.68 -4.87 13.10
C ASP A 245 22.84 -5.70 11.81
N GLU A 246 22.09 -6.76 11.64
CA GLU A 246 22.16 -7.66 10.48
C GLU A 246 21.06 -7.31 9.48
N GLY A 247 21.40 -6.61 8.38
CA GLY A 247 20.56 -6.48 7.20
C GLY A 247 20.30 -5.10 6.62
N CYS A 248 21.01 -4.05 7.04
CA CYS A 248 20.94 -2.74 6.37
C CYS A 248 21.97 -2.66 5.23
N GLU A 249 21.54 -2.61 3.99
CA GLU A 249 22.42 -2.19 2.90
C GLU A 249 22.63 -0.67 3.02
N GLY A 250 23.89 -0.25 3.02
CA GLY A 250 24.29 1.16 3.14
C GLY A 250 23.83 2.02 1.94
N PRO A 251 24.10 3.33 1.97
CA PRO A 251 23.59 4.27 0.98
C PRO A 251 23.95 3.83 -0.44
N VAL A 252 22.96 3.81 -1.30
CA VAL A 252 23.12 3.61 -2.74
C VAL A 252 23.84 4.83 -3.28
N ALA A 253 25.08 4.66 -3.75
CA ALA A 253 25.88 5.70 -4.39
C ALA A 253 25.33 6.05 -5.79
#